data_927be0f349e5dbfbb34e1d1bda8ace29
#
_entry.id   927be0f349e5dbfbb34e1d1bda8ace29
#
_cell.length_a   1.000
_cell.length_b   1.000
_cell.length_c   1.000
_cell.angle_alpha   90.00
_cell.angle_beta   90.00
_cell.angle_gamma   90.00
#
_symmetry.space_group_name_H-M   'P 1'
#
loop_
_entity.id
_entity.type
_entity.pdbx_description
1 polymer ?
#
loop_
_entity_poly.entity_id
_entity_poly.type
_entity_poly.pdbx_seq_one_letter_code
_entity_poly.pdbx_strand_id
1 'polypeptide(L)'
;GISYQLGDGKGMEETLNPFIRRILAPNPSPMTFLGTNTYLLGKKEVAVIDPGPVSSSHLNTILKSLKPQDKITKILVTHSHSDHSPLATELSKKTGAKIYGFGDSLSGRSPQMVKLAQKSTIGGGEGVDTNFKPNVFMKDGYELDHGSEKIKAVWTPGHFGNHMAFSYKNYLFCGDHVMGWASSMVSPPDGDLAAFKQSCLKLLKRPEKIYLPGHGEKIND
;
A
#
# COMPACT_ATOMS: atom_id res chain seq x y z
N GLY A 1 1.31 -23.81 8.36
CA GLY A 1 0.58 -23.40 7.18
C GLY A 1 -0.76 -22.79 7.59
N ILE A 2 -0.97 -21.51 7.31
CA ILE A 2 -2.25 -20.86 7.50
C ILE A 2 -3.09 -21.26 6.29
N SER A 3 -4.13 -22.08 6.52
CA SER A 3 -5.09 -22.39 5.48
C SER A 3 -5.99 -21.16 5.28
N TYR A 4 -5.82 -20.46 4.18
CA TYR A 4 -6.79 -19.47 3.76
C TYR A 4 -8.04 -20.21 3.28
N GLN A 5 -9.10 -20.16 4.04
CA GLN A 5 -10.41 -20.49 3.49
C GLN A 5 -10.82 -19.33 2.61
N LEU A 6 -10.98 -19.59 1.33
CA LEU A 6 -11.70 -18.72 0.41
C LEU A 6 -13.13 -18.63 0.94
N GLY A 7 -13.37 -17.74 1.84
CA GLY A 7 -14.68 -17.53 2.43
C GLY A 7 -15.52 -16.60 1.56
N ASP A 8 -16.77 -16.70 1.70
CA ASP A 8 -17.96 -16.02 1.23
C ASP A 8 -17.89 -14.47 1.03
N GLY A 9 -16.75 -13.92 0.61
CA GLY A 9 -16.57 -12.48 0.36
C GLY A 9 -16.48 -11.62 1.61
N LYS A 10 -16.35 -12.23 2.78
CA LYS A 10 -16.01 -11.52 4.02
C LYS A 10 -14.50 -11.43 4.14
N GLY A 11 -13.98 -10.19 4.27
CA GLY A 11 -12.56 -9.96 4.49
C GLY A 11 -12.07 -10.75 5.71
N MET A 12 -10.89 -11.37 5.58
CA MET A 12 -10.26 -12.07 6.69
C MET A 12 -9.40 -11.10 7.48
N GLU A 13 -9.65 -10.99 8.79
CA GLU A 13 -8.80 -10.26 9.71
C GLU A 13 -7.77 -11.21 10.32
N GLU A 14 -6.50 -10.79 10.36
CA GLU A 14 -5.42 -11.50 11.01
C GLU A 14 -4.59 -10.54 11.87
N THR A 15 -4.34 -10.91 13.11
CA THR A 15 -3.45 -10.16 13.99
C THR A 15 -2.02 -10.66 13.82
N LEU A 16 -1.13 -9.82 13.27
CA LEU A 16 0.29 -10.13 13.05
C LEU A 16 1.12 -9.86 14.30
N ASN A 17 0.78 -8.82 15.03
CA ASN A 17 1.24 -8.54 16.40
C ASN A 17 0.19 -7.66 17.09
N PRO A 18 0.33 -7.31 18.38
CA PRO A 18 -0.69 -6.53 19.09
C PRO A 18 -1.01 -5.16 18.45
N PHE A 19 -0.13 -4.62 17.61
CA PHE A 19 -0.29 -3.31 16.98
C PHE A 19 -0.51 -3.37 15.46
N ILE A 20 -0.48 -4.55 14.85
CA ILE A 20 -0.59 -4.71 13.40
C ILE A 20 -1.62 -5.77 13.08
N ARG A 21 -2.64 -5.38 12.33
CA ARG A 21 -3.70 -6.26 11.81
C ARG A 21 -3.70 -6.21 10.30
N ARG A 22 -3.96 -7.33 9.66
CA ARG A 22 -4.12 -7.44 8.21
C ARG A 22 -5.54 -7.84 7.89
N ILE A 23 -6.17 -7.13 6.97
CA ILE A 23 -7.48 -7.45 6.44
C ILE A 23 -7.34 -7.70 4.94
N LEU A 24 -7.73 -8.89 4.50
CA LEU A 24 -7.66 -9.27 3.10
C LEU A 24 -8.89 -8.75 2.35
N ALA A 25 -8.66 -7.96 1.30
CA ALA A 25 -9.72 -7.53 0.41
C ALA A 25 -10.23 -8.69 -0.45
N PRO A 26 -11.54 -8.74 -0.80
CA PRO A 26 -12.14 -9.81 -1.58
C PRO A 26 -11.94 -9.60 -3.09
N ASN A 27 -10.70 -9.46 -3.52
CA ASN A 27 -10.32 -9.23 -4.93
C ASN A 27 -9.24 -10.20 -5.42
N PRO A 28 -9.42 -11.53 -5.25
CA PRO A 28 -8.41 -12.48 -5.72
C PRO A 28 -8.28 -12.46 -7.24
N SER A 29 -7.06 -12.54 -7.72
CA SER A 29 -6.74 -12.60 -9.15
C SER A 29 -5.31 -13.09 -9.36
N PRO A 30 -4.89 -13.41 -10.60
CA PRO A 30 -3.49 -13.72 -10.89
C PRO A 30 -2.52 -12.59 -10.50
N MET A 31 -2.99 -11.34 -10.49
CA MET A 31 -2.18 -10.16 -10.14
C MET A 31 -2.18 -9.85 -8.65
N THR A 32 -3.22 -10.26 -7.94
CA THR A 32 -3.43 -9.92 -6.52
C THR A 32 -3.31 -11.12 -5.59
N PHE A 33 -3.05 -12.30 -6.14
CA PHE A 33 -3.03 -13.56 -5.41
C PHE A 33 -4.36 -13.81 -4.70
N LEU A 34 -4.40 -13.87 -3.38
CA LEU A 34 -5.64 -14.03 -2.61
C LEU A 34 -6.42 -12.71 -2.43
N GLY A 35 -5.82 -11.60 -2.78
CA GLY A 35 -6.37 -10.27 -2.67
C GLY A 35 -5.35 -9.26 -2.16
N THR A 36 -5.77 -8.02 -2.05
CA THR A 36 -4.96 -6.94 -1.49
C THR A 36 -4.96 -7.00 0.04
N ASN A 37 -3.79 -6.87 0.64
CA ASN A 37 -3.64 -6.73 2.08
C ASN A 37 -3.83 -5.26 2.48
N THR A 38 -4.84 -5.00 3.28
CA THR A 38 -5.00 -3.74 4.00
C THR A 38 -4.45 -3.92 5.41
N TYR A 39 -3.56 -3.03 5.83
CA TYR A 39 -2.98 -3.10 7.18
C TYR A 39 -3.53 -2.01 8.08
N LEU A 40 -3.81 -2.37 9.34
CA LEU A 40 -4.20 -1.44 10.39
C LEU A 40 -3.10 -1.38 11.44
N LEU A 41 -2.58 -0.18 11.69
CA LEU A 41 -1.45 0.06 12.58
C LEU A 41 -1.89 0.83 13.82
N GLY A 42 -1.55 0.30 14.99
CA GLY A 42 -1.75 0.97 16.26
C GLY A 42 -3.01 0.58 16.99
N LYS A 43 -3.14 1.13 18.20
CA LYS A 43 -4.30 1.03 19.09
C LYS A 43 -4.72 2.44 19.47
N LYS A 44 -6.01 2.68 19.64
CA LYS A 44 -6.61 3.99 19.85
C LYS A 44 -6.46 4.89 18.61
N GLU A 45 -5.25 5.27 18.28
CA GLU A 45 -4.90 5.95 17.04
C GLU A 45 -4.49 4.88 16.01
N VAL A 46 -5.29 4.73 14.96
CA VAL A 46 -5.11 3.68 13.95
C VAL A 46 -4.81 4.31 12.60
N ALA A 47 -3.73 3.86 11.97
CA ALA A 47 -3.43 4.18 10.58
C ALA A 47 -3.81 2.99 9.68
N VAL A 48 -4.37 3.29 8.52
CA VAL A 48 -4.73 2.29 7.51
C VAL A 48 -3.78 2.42 6.33
N ILE A 49 -3.10 1.33 5.98
CA ILE A 49 -2.26 1.26 4.77
C ILE A 49 -3.02 0.51 3.68
N ASP A 50 -3.12 1.12 2.51
CA ASP A 50 -3.77 0.58 1.32
C ASP A 50 -5.20 0.12 1.59
N PRO A 51 -6.17 1.03 1.63
CA PRO A 51 -7.58 0.70 1.88
C PRO A 51 -8.17 -0.29 0.88
N GLY A 52 -7.58 -0.38 -0.31
CA GLY A 52 -7.92 -1.38 -1.30
C GLY A 52 -8.83 -0.88 -2.42
N PRO A 53 -9.41 -1.82 -3.18
CA PRO A 53 -10.33 -1.50 -4.27
C PRO A 53 -11.67 -0.97 -3.75
N VAL A 54 -12.46 -0.41 -4.64
CA VAL A 54 -13.85 -0.06 -4.32
C VAL A 54 -14.63 -1.33 -3.94
N SER A 55 -14.98 -1.44 -2.66
CA SER A 55 -15.69 -2.60 -2.10
C SER A 55 -16.40 -2.19 -0.82
N SER A 56 -17.72 -2.23 -0.83
CA SER A 56 -18.53 -1.94 0.35
C SER A 56 -18.29 -2.95 1.47
N SER A 57 -18.13 -4.23 1.12
CA SER A 57 -17.86 -5.28 2.11
C SER A 57 -16.51 -5.10 2.78
N HIS A 58 -15.48 -4.74 2.01
CA HIS A 58 -14.14 -4.49 2.56
C HIS A 58 -14.12 -3.24 3.47
N LEU A 59 -14.78 -2.17 3.06
CA LEU A 59 -14.93 -0.98 3.89
C LEU A 59 -15.62 -1.32 5.22
N ASN A 60 -16.71 -2.08 5.17
CA ASN A 60 -17.40 -2.51 6.39
C ASN A 60 -16.52 -3.37 7.27
N THR A 61 -15.73 -4.29 6.71
CA THR A 61 -14.80 -5.12 7.47
C THR A 61 -13.74 -4.27 8.17
N ILE A 62 -13.16 -3.29 7.48
CA ILE A 62 -12.20 -2.35 8.08
C ILE A 62 -12.83 -1.64 9.28
N LEU A 63 -14.03 -1.06 9.11
CA LEU A 63 -14.69 -0.29 10.16
C LEU A 63 -15.11 -1.18 11.34
N LYS A 64 -15.59 -2.39 11.08
CA LYS A 64 -15.99 -3.35 12.13
C LYS A 64 -14.81 -3.93 12.91
N SER A 65 -13.62 -3.92 12.36
CA SER A 65 -12.41 -4.40 13.04
C SER A 65 -11.93 -3.45 14.14
N LEU A 66 -12.41 -2.22 14.15
CA LEU A 66 -12.03 -1.22 15.15
C LEU A 66 -12.61 -1.58 16.52
N LYS A 67 -11.78 -1.44 17.55
CA LYS A 67 -12.23 -1.51 18.95
C LYS A 67 -13.00 -0.22 19.30
N PRO A 68 -13.83 -0.21 20.38
CA PRO A 68 -14.59 0.99 20.73
C PRO A 68 -13.78 2.27 20.92
N GLN A 69 -12.54 2.13 21.40
CA GLN A 69 -11.63 3.26 21.62
C GLN A 69 -10.80 3.64 20.38
N ASP A 70 -10.83 2.84 19.32
CA ASP A 70 -10.02 3.05 18.13
C ASP A 70 -10.63 4.13 17.23
N LYS A 71 -9.76 4.98 16.69
CA LYS A 71 -10.09 5.94 15.63
C LYS A 71 -9.07 5.85 14.51
N ILE A 72 -9.55 5.79 13.28
CA ILE A 72 -8.68 5.92 12.12
C ILE A 72 -8.32 7.41 11.97
N THR A 73 -7.03 7.71 12.12
CA THR A 73 -6.52 9.09 12.06
C THR A 73 -5.67 9.35 10.82
N LYS A 74 -5.20 8.31 10.15
CA LYS A 74 -4.35 8.41 8.96
C LYS A 74 -4.71 7.31 7.97
N ILE A 75 -4.71 7.64 6.69
CA ILE A 75 -4.81 6.70 5.59
C ILE A 75 -3.55 6.87 4.76
N LEU A 76 -2.76 5.80 4.63
CA LEU A 76 -1.48 5.78 3.95
C LEU A 76 -1.61 4.92 2.69
N VAL A 77 -1.18 5.43 1.56
CA VAL A 77 -1.26 4.72 0.28
C VAL A 77 0.14 4.47 -0.26
N THR A 78 0.46 3.18 -0.52
CA THR A 78 1.75 2.83 -1.10
C THR A 78 1.88 3.30 -2.53
N HIS A 79 0.85 3.09 -3.34
CA HIS A 79 0.80 3.54 -4.73
C HIS A 79 -0.64 3.54 -5.24
N SER A 80 -0.87 4.18 -6.38
CA SER A 80 -2.22 4.40 -6.90
C SER A 80 -2.66 3.42 -7.97
N HIS A 81 -2.41 2.12 -7.77
CA HIS A 81 -3.12 1.09 -8.51
C HIS A 81 -4.54 0.88 -7.96
N SER A 82 -5.45 0.46 -8.82
CA SER A 82 -6.90 0.35 -8.53
C SER A 82 -7.24 -0.70 -7.47
N ASP A 83 -6.30 -1.55 -7.10
CA ASP A 83 -6.45 -2.53 -6.04
C ASP A 83 -5.89 -2.05 -4.69
N HIS A 84 -5.30 -0.85 -4.62
CA HIS A 84 -4.70 -0.28 -3.40
C HIS A 84 -5.34 1.01 -2.92
N SER A 85 -5.65 1.94 -3.81
CA SER A 85 -5.95 3.32 -3.44
C SER A 85 -7.42 3.76 -3.49
N PRO A 86 -8.31 3.23 -4.34
CA PRO A 86 -9.61 3.88 -4.58
C PRO A 86 -10.48 4.00 -3.35
N LEU A 87 -10.45 3.03 -2.43
CA LEU A 87 -11.29 3.07 -1.24
C LEU A 87 -10.86 4.16 -0.24
N ALA A 88 -9.68 4.75 -0.41
CA ALA A 88 -9.17 5.80 0.47
C ALA A 88 -10.12 6.99 0.57
N THR A 89 -10.72 7.41 -0.54
CA THR A 89 -11.64 8.56 -0.59
C THR A 89 -12.86 8.32 0.29
N GLU A 90 -13.49 7.17 0.18
CA GLU A 90 -14.69 6.86 0.97
C GLU A 90 -14.37 6.62 2.45
N LEU A 91 -13.26 5.95 2.73
CA LEU A 91 -12.78 5.77 4.09
C LEU A 91 -12.47 7.11 4.75
N SER A 92 -11.85 8.03 4.03
CA SER A 92 -11.58 9.40 4.51
C SER A 92 -12.87 10.16 4.84
N LYS A 93 -13.88 10.06 3.99
CA LYS A 93 -15.19 10.69 4.24
C LYS A 93 -15.85 10.16 5.51
N LYS A 94 -15.76 8.85 5.75
CA LYS A 94 -16.39 8.23 6.92
C LYS A 94 -15.65 8.46 8.23
N THR A 95 -14.35 8.67 8.19
CA THR A 95 -13.49 8.74 9.39
C THR A 95 -12.95 10.14 9.68
N GLY A 96 -12.93 11.01 8.68
CA GLY A 96 -12.26 12.31 8.77
C GLY A 96 -10.75 12.24 8.64
N ALA A 97 -10.17 11.05 8.47
CA ALA A 97 -8.73 10.88 8.34
C ALA A 97 -8.22 11.43 7.01
N LYS A 98 -7.06 12.08 7.04
CA LYS A 98 -6.37 12.55 5.84
C LYS A 98 -5.70 11.39 5.10
N ILE A 99 -5.59 11.54 3.79
CA ILE A 99 -4.91 10.61 2.91
C ILE A 99 -3.48 11.10 2.67
N TYR A 100 -2.52 10.24 2.95
CA TYR A 100 -1.08 10.47 2.80
C TYR A 100 -0.55 9.61 1.66
N GLY A 101 0.26 10.18 0.79
CA GLY A 101 0.92 9.49 -0.30
C GLY A 101 2.06 10.32 -0.87
N PHE A 102 2.87 9.75 -1.74
CA PHE A 102 3.96 10.47 -2.39
C PHE A 102 3.43 11.59 -3.29
N GLY A 103 2.39 11.30 -4.04
CA GLY A 103 1.78 12.23 -4.96
C GLY A 103 0.61 11.59 -5.71
N ASP A 104 0.11 12.27 -6.73
CA ASP A 104 -0.94 11.73 -7.60
C ASP A 104 -0.40 10.60 -8.51
N SER A 105 -1.26 10.07 -9.37
CA SER A 105 -0.92 8.93 -10.23
C SER A 105 0.19 9.21 -11.26
N LEU A 106 0.51 10.47 -11.53
CA LEU A 106 1.57 10.87 -12.47
C LEU A 106 2.88 11.21 -11.79
N SER A 107 2.88 11.33 -10.47
CA SER A 107 4.06 11.73 -9.69
C SER A 107 5.12 10.63 -9.64
N GLY A 108 6.38 11.04 -9.60
CA GLY A 108 7.53 10.16 -9.39
C GLY A 108 8.08 9.47 -10.63
N ARG A 109 7.51 9.70 -11.81
CA ARG A 109 8.05 9.19 -13.07
C ARG A 109 9.38 9.84 -13.42
N SER A 110 10.33 9.04 -13.93
CA SER A 110 11.56 9.57 -14.50
C SER A 110 11.27 10.38 -15.77
N PRO A 111 12.17 11.29 -16.18
CA PRO A 111 12.02 12.01 -17.45
C PRO A 111 11.84 11.09 -18.66
N GLN A 112 12.52 9.93 -18.67
CA GLN A 112 12.39 8.93 -19.74
C GLN A 112 10.98 8.37 -19.80
N MET A 113 10.38 8.03 -18.63
CA MET A 113 9.03 7.48 -18.57
C MET A 113 7.95 8.52 -18.90
N VAL A 114 8.17 9.78 -18.55
CA VAL A 114 7.31 10.89 -19.00
C VAL A 114 7.30 11.00 -20.52
N LYS A 115 8.48 10.94 -21.16
CA LYS A 115 8.60 10.97 -22.62
C LYS A 115 7.93 9.77 -23.30
N LEU A 116 8.09 8.56 -22.73
CA LEU A 116 7.45 7.36 -23.25
C LEU A 116 5.93 7.46 -23.20
N ALA A 117 5.37 7.97 -22.10
CA ALA A 117 3.94 8.16 -21.94
C ALA A 117 3.38 9.14 -22.98
N GLN A 118 4.13 10.17 -23.36
CA GLN A 118 3.73 11.16 -24.36
C GLN A 118 3.69 10.61 -25.79
N LYS A 119 4.46 9.57 -26.09
CA LYS A 119 4.52 8.97 -27.43
C LYS A 119 3.32 8.10 -27.78
N SER A 120 2.38 7.90 -26.88
CA SER A 120 1.06 7.23 -27.03
C SER A 120 1.04 5.84 -27.69
N THR A 121 2.17 5.24 -28.03
CA THR A 121 2.27 3.93 -28.69
C THR A 121 2.53 2.78 -27.71
N ILE A 122 2.81 3.09 -26.46
CA ILE A 122 3.07 2.12 -25.39
C ILE A 122 1.88 2.12 -24.47
N GLY A 123 1.36 0.93 -24.14
CA GLY A 123 0.34 0.75 -23.12
C GLY A 123 0.73 1.44 -21.82
N GLY A 124 -0.19 1.64 -20.95
CA GLY A 124 -0.01 2.27 -19.65
C GLY A 124 -1.36 2.74 -19.14
N GLY A 125 -1.43 2.97 -17.85
CA GLY A 125 -2.68 3.38 -17.21
C GLY A 125 -3.67 2.25 -16.93
N GLU A 126 -3.40 1.03 -17.38
CA GLU A 126 -4.23 -0.12 -17.02
C GLU A 126 -4.14 -0.38 -15.53
N GLY A 127 -5.30 -0.47 -14.86
CA GLY A 127 -5.37 -0.68 -13.42
C GLY A 127 -4.88 0.51 -12.59
N VAL A 128 -4.74 1.71 -13.17
CA VAL A 128 -4.33 2.92 -12.45
C VAL A 128 -5.56 3.66 -11.94
N ASP A 129 -5.54 4.05 -10.68
CA ASP A 129 -6.49 5.00 -10.09
C ASP A 129 -6.07 6.43 -10.46
N THR A 130 -6.55 6.88 -11.61
CA THR A 130 -6.19 8.21 -12.16
C THR A 130 -6.76 9.37 -11.34
N ASN A 131 -7.73 9.13 -10.48
CA ASN A 131 -8.34 10.15 -9.62
C ASN A 131 -7.63 10.28 -8.26
N PHE A 132 -6.64 9.42 -7.99
CA PHE A 132 -5.94 9.45 -6.71
C PHE A 132 -5.18 10.75 -6.53
N LYS A 133 -5.45 11.39 -5.41
CA LYS A 133 -4.71 12.57 -4.96
C LYS A 133 -4.67 12.58 -3.44
N PRO A 134 -3.49 12.52 -2.82
CA PRO A 134 -3.40 12.60 -1.36
C PRO A 134 -3.69 14.01 -0.86
N ASN A 135 -4.15 14.12 0.39
CA ASN A 135 -4.27 15.40 1.08
C ASN A 135 -2.90 15.91 1.54
N VAL A 136 -2.00 14.99 1.89
CA VAL A 136 -0.64 15.28 2.33
C VAL A 136 0.34 14.54 1.43
N PHE A 137 1.23 15.32 0.80
CA PHE A 137 2.28 14.79 -0.05
C PHE A 137 3.50 14.48 0.82
N MET A 138 3.94 13.20 0.81
CA MET A 138 5.08 12.76 1.60
C MET A 138 6.32 12.64 0.73
N LYS A 139 7.38 13.35 1.09
CA LYS A 139 8.71 13.14 0.50
C LYS A 139 9.36 11.89 1.08
N ASP A 140 10.40 11.40 0.40
CA ASP A 140 11.26 10.35 0.95
C ASP A 140 11.79 10.73 2.34
N GLY A 141 11.65 9.82 3.29
CA GLY A 141 12.06 10.06 4.67
C GLY A 141 11.06 10.82 5.55
N TYR A 142 9.88 11.15 5.04
CA TYR A 142 8.84 11.82 5.82
C TYR A 142 8.45 10.98 7.03
N GLU A 143 8.35 11.60 8.20
CA GLU A 143 7.98 10.93 9.44
C GLU A 143 6.66 11.46 9.97
N LEU A 144 5.81 10.53 10.42
CA LEU A 144 4.54 10.81 11.08
C LEU A 144 4.60 10.29 12.52
N ASP A 145 4.21 11.13 13.47
CA ASP A 145 3.94 10.65 14.82
C ASP A 145 2.67 9.80 14.82
N HIS A 146 2.73 8.62 15.45
CA HIS A 146 1.60 7.70 15.52
C HIS A 146 1.59 6.95 16.85
N GLY A 147 0.78 7.42 17.80
CA GLY A 147 0.87 6.99 19.18
C GLY A 147 2.26 7.33 19.75
N SER A 148 2.90 6.36 20.37
CA SER A 148 4.28 6.50 20.90
C SER A 148 5.36 6.20 19.87
N GLU A 149 4.98 5.84 18.65
CA GLU A 149 5.88 5.44 17.57
C GLU A 149 5.90 6.46 16.43
N LYS A 150 6.78 6.24 15.47
CA LYS A 150 6.81 6.97 14.21
C LYS A 150 6.55 6.04 13.04
N ILE A 151 5.81 6.53 12.05
CA ILE A 151 5.72 5.91 10.73
C ILE A 151 6.64 6.68 9.80
N LYS A 152 7.58 5.99 9.16
CA LYS A 152 8.52 6.61 8.24
C LYS A 152 8.22 6.19 6.81
N ALA A 153 8.09 7.17 5.91
CA ALA A 153 7.90 6.94 4.50
C ALA A 153 9.24 6.76 3.78
N VAL A 154 9.32 5.74 2.94
CA VAL A 154 10.50 5.43 2.14
C VAL A 154 10.07 5.36 0.69
N TRP A 155 10.50 6.34 -0.13
CA TRP A 155 10.14 6.34 -1.54
C TRP A 155 10.85 5.20 -2.28
N THR A 156 10.06 4.34 -2.90
CA THR A 156 10.52 3.12 -3.58
C THR A 156 9.93 3.05 -4.99
N PRO A 157 10.28 3.99 -5.89
CA PRO A 157 9.77 3.95 -7.25
C PRO A 157 10.30 2.74 -8.01
N GLY A 158 9.53 2.27 -8.98
CA GLY A 158 9.92 1.14 -9.83
C GLY A 158 8.71 0.37 -10.34
N HIS A 159 7.95 -0.25 -9.47
CA HIS A 159 6.66 -0.84 -9.82
C HIS A 159 5.67 0.26 -10.28
N PHE A 160 5.68 1.38 -9.60
CA PHE A 160 4.93 2.59 -9.92
C PHE A 160 5.71 3.83 -9.47
N GLY A 161 5.54 4.97 -10.15
CA GLY A 161 6.32 6.18 -9.85
C GLY A 161 6.08 6.75 -8.46
N ASN A 162 4.82 6.74 -7.99
CA ASN A 162 4.47 7.26 -6.66
C ASN A 162 4.59 6.22 -5.54
N HIS A 163 5.25 5.08 -5.79
CA HIS A 163 5.31 3.99 -4.83
C HIS A 163 6.13 4.35 -3.60
N MET A 164 5.52 4.16 -2.42
CA MET A 164 6.11 4.35 -1.11
C MET A 164 6.04 3.07 -0.29
N ALA A 165 7.11 2.78 0.44
CA ALA A 165 7.08 1.83 1.54
C ALA A 165 6.94 2.60 2.86
N PHE A 166 6.44 1.94 3.90
CA PHE A 166 6.28 2.52 5.23
C PHE A 166 6.95 1.65 6.28
N SER A 167 7.72 2.27 7.16
CA SER A 167 8.35 1.61 8.30
C SER A 167 7.58 1.91 9.58
N TYR A 168 7.25 0.87 10.36
CA TYR A 168 6.59 0.97 11.65
C TYR A 168 6.98 -0.23 12.52
N LYS A 169 7.48 0.01 13.73
CA LYS A 169 7.83 -1.05 14.70
C LYS A 169 8.69 -2.18 14.12
N ASN A 170 9.74 -1.86 13.38
CA ASN A 170 10.64 -2.82 12.73
C ASN A 170 10.02 -3.66 11.60
N TYR A 171 8.82 -3.33 11.18
CA TYR A 171 8.17 -3.89 9.98
C TYR A 171 8.28 -2.89 8.83
N LEU A 172 8.47 -3.42 7.64
CA LEU A 172 8.41 -2.63 6.41
C LEU A 172 7.20 -3.05 5.58
N PHE A 173 6.28 -2.12 5.39
CA PHE A 173 5.12 -2.29 4.51
C PHE A 173 5.55 -1.92 3.11
N CYS A 174 5.88 -2.93 2.31
CA CYS A 174 6.60 -2.74 1.04
C CYS A 174 5.69 -2.65 -0.20
N GLY A 175 4.37 -2.66 -0.02
CA GLY A 175 3.43 -2.60 -1.14
C GLY A 175 3.72 -3.69 -2.16
N ASP A 176 3.79 -3.32 -3.42
CA ASP A 176 4.08 -4.25 -4.52
C ASP A 176 5.53 -4.20 -4.99
N HIS A 177 6.42 -3.60 -4.20
CA HIS A 177 7.84 -3.57 -4.53
C HIS A 177 8.51 -4.93 -4.29
N VAL A 178 8.18 -5.59 -3.17
CA VAL A 178 8.69 -6.94 -2.83
C VAL A 178 7.51 -7.84 -2.49
N MET A 179 7.45 -9.01 -3.11
CA MET A 179 6.45 -10.05 -2.84
C MET A 179 7.13 -11.41 -2.77
N GLY A 180 6.70 -12.26 -1.83
CA GLY A 180 7.31 -13.58 -1.62
C GLY A 180 6.82 -14.68 -2.57
N TRP A 181 5.71 -14.44 -3.29
CA TRP A 181 5.05 -15.44 -4.13
C TRP A 181 5.23 -15.22 -5.65
N ALA A 182 5.64 -14.03 -6.04
CA ALA A 182 5.82 -13.66 -7.44
C ALA A 182 6.85 -12.53 -7.57
N SER A 183 7.37 -12.35 -8.78
CA SER A 183 8.15 -11.17 -9.12
C SER A 183 7.25 -9.95 -9.23
N SER A 184 7.75 -8.79 -8.82
CA SER A 184 7.05 -7.53 -9.01
C SER A 184 6.94 -7.19 -10.49
N MET A 185 5.79 -6.68 -10.89
CA MET A 185 5.60 -6.20 -12.25
C MET A 185 6.25 -4.82 -12.43
N VAL A 186 7.04 -4.68 -13.48
CA VAL A 186 7.64 -3.40 -13.88
C VAL A 186 7.30 -3.16 -15.35
N SER A 187 6.22 -2.43 -15.58
CA SER A 187 5.67 -2.18 -16.92
C SER A 187 5.73 -0.69 -17.29
N PRO A 188 6.64 -0.29 -18.18
CA PRO A 188 6.70 1.09 -18.65
C PRO A 188 5.39 1.53 -19.34
N PRO A 189 5.00 2.80 -19.26
CA PRO A 189 5.67 3.94 -18.59
C PRO A 189 5.36 4.09 -17.10
N ASP A 190 4.44 3.27 -16.55
CA ASP A 190 4.07 3.31 -15.13
C ASP A 190 5.20 2.76 -14.26
N GLY A 191 5.82 1.66 -14.70
CA GLY A 191 7.00 1.06 -14.09
C GLY A 191 8.31 1.53 -14.72
N ASP A 192 9.40 1.42 -13.95
CA ASP A 192 10.75 1.85 -14.34
C ASP A 192 11.77 0.88 -13.72
N LEU A 193 12.40 0.05 -14.56
CA LEU A 193 13.32 -0.98 -14.10
C LEU A 193 14.56 -0.39 -13.42
N ALA A 194 15.11 0.71 -13.94
CA ALA A 194 16.27 1.35 -13.32
C ALA A 194 15.93 1.89 -11.93
N ALA A 195 14.78 2.54 -11.79
CA ALA A 195 14.29 3.00 -10.49
C ALA A 195 14.01 1.82 -9.55
N PHE A 196 13.46 0.73 -10.06
CA PHE A 196 13.22 -0.50 -9.28
C PHE A 196 14.51 -1.05 -8.67
N LYS A 197 15.57 -1.17 -9.47
CA LYS A 197 16.88 -1.63 -9.01
C LYS A 197 17.46 -0.71 -7.92
N GLN A 198 17.37 0.60 -8.09
CA GLN A 198 17.84 1.55 -7.08
C GLN A 198 17.03 1.46 -5.78
N SER A 199 15.73 1.27 -5.87
CA SER A 199 14.87 1.06 -4.71
C SER A 199 15.21 -0.25 -3.98
N CYS A 200 15.51 -1.33 -4.69
CA CYS A 200 16.00 -2.57 -4.07
C CYS A 200 17.29 -2.35 -3.29
N LEU A 201 18.26 -1.65 -3.86
CA LEU A 201 19.54 -1.34 -3.19
C LEU A 201 19.30 -0.47 -1.94
N LYS A 202 18.37 0.45 -2.01
CA LYS A 202 17.96 1.29 -0.88
C LYS A 202 17.38 0.46 0.26
N LEU A 203 16.50 -0.49 -0.05
CA LEU A 203 15.89 -1.36 0.95
C LEU A 203 16.89 -2.30 1.62
N LEU A 204 17.91 -2.78 0.90
CA LEU A 204 18.97 -3.62 1.47
C LEU A 204 19.73 -2.94 2.61
N LYS A 205 19.75 -1.62 2.68
CA LYS A 205 20.42 -0.84 3.72
C LYS A 205 19.52 -0.57 4.94
N ARG A 206 18.25 -0.99 4.89
CA ARG A 206 17.31 -0.73 5.98
C ARG A 206 17.39 -1.82 7.04
N PRO A 207 17.11 -1.47 8.32
CA PRO A 207 17.22 -2.40 9.44
C PRO A 207 16.05 -3.36 9.62
N GLU A 208 14.92 -3.12 8.95
CA GLU A 208 13.71 -3.95 9.13
C GLU A 208 13.96 -5.38 8.63
N LYS A 209 13.53 -6.37 9.44
CA LYS A 209 13.71 -7.80 9.17
C LYS A 209 12.47 -8.47 8.61
N ILE A 210 11.31 -7.86 8.78
CA ILE A 210 10.02 -8.42 8.35
C ILE A 210 9.39 -7.45 7.37
N TYR A 211 9.10 -7.97 6.17
CA TYR A 211 8.42 -7.21 5.12
C TYR A 211 6.97 -7.68 5.01
N LEU A 212 6.07 -6.73 4.95
CA LEU A 212 4.63 -6.95 4.81
C LEU A 212 4.17 -6.43 3.45
N PRO A 213 3.97 -7.33 2.46
CA PRO A 213 3.63 -6.93 1.10
C PRO A 213 2.15 -6.60 0.92
N GLY A 214 1.84 -5.94 -0.21
CA GLY A 214 0.47 -5.64 -0.63
C GLY A 214 -0.34 -6.88 -0.96
N HIS A 215 0.32 -7.97 -1.37
CA HIS A 215 -0.30 -9.26 -1.68
C HIS A 215 0.56 -10.39 -1.14
N GLY A 216 -0.09 -11.40 -0.54
CA GLY A 216 0.58 -12.59 -0.03
C GLY A 216 1.10 -12.44 1.40
N GLU A 217 1.89 -13.44 1.79
CA GLU A 217 2.38 -13.58 3.17
C GLU A 217 3.54 -12.62 3.51
N LYS A 218 3.76 -12.43 4.81
CA LYS A 218 4.96 -11.74 5.30
C LYS A 218 6.23 -12.41 4.80
N ILE A 219 7.26 -11.60 4.61
CA ILE A 219 8.59 -12.05 4.17
C ILE A 219 9.55 -11.81 5.33
N ASN A 220 10.25 -12.87 5.75
CA ASN A 220 11.31 -12.78 6.74
C ASN A 220 12.67 -12.90 6.03
N ASP A 221 13.73 -12.30 6.62
CA ASP A 221 15.12 -12.55 6.24
C ASP A 221 15.52 -14.01 6.51
#